data_5f6b2c8ae28fd96be9a831b08f930019
#
_entry.id   5f6b2c8ae28fd96be9a831b08f930019
#
_cell.length_a   1.000
_cell.length_b   1.000
_cell.length_c   1.000
_cell.angle_alpha   90.00
_cell.angle_beta   90.00
_cell.angle_gamma   90.00
#
_symmetry.space_group_name_H-M   'P 1'
#
loop_
_entity.id
_entity.type
_entity.pdbx_description
1 polymer ?
#
loop_
_entity_poly.entity_id
_entity_poly.type
_entity_poly.pdbx_seq_one_letter_code
_entity_poly.pdbx_strand_id
1 'polypeptide(L)'
;MKQVYVVIFSLFFILGALNGALAKEQIDLKGNPDKYELNQNYPNPFNPSTILSYDLKTNAMVKLTIYNLVGQVVQELVNEYQNEGYYEYSFDATQLPAGIYLYKLQVGDYSSVKRMTLVK
;
A
#
# COMPACT_ATOMS: atom_id res chain seq x y z
N MET A 1 16.05 6.33 -18.35
CA MET A 1 15.63 5.06 -18.89
C MET A 1 14.20 4.79 -18.63
N LYS A 2 13.86 4.60 -17.38
CA LYS A 2 12.48 4.33 -17.06
C LYS A 2 11.54 5.41 -17.52
N GLN A 3 12.00 6.64 -17.45
CA GLN A 3 11.16 7.74 -17.83
C GLN A 3 10.87 7.78 -19.29
N VAL A 4 11.82 7.33 -20.05
CA VAL A 4 11.64 7.27 -21.49
C VAL A 4 10.56 6.26 -21.83
N TYR A 5 10.56 5.17 -21.14
CA TYR A 5 9.53 4.19 -21.33
C TYR A 5 8.17 4.75 -21.07
N VAL A 6 8.07 5.45 -19.96
CA VAL A 6 6.79 6.01 -19.57
C VAL A 6 6.26 6.94 -20.62
N VAL A 7 7.14 7.74 -21.16
CA VAL A 7 6.74 8.70 -22.17
C VAL A 7 6.25 8.01 -23.43
N ILE A 8 7.01 7.04 -23.87
CA ILE A 8 6.64 6.31 -25.06
C ILE A 8 5.33 5.61 -24.87
N PHE A 9 5.17 5.03 -23.72
CA PHE A 9 3.98 4.32 -23.39
C PHE A 9 2.79 5.26 -23.37
N SER A 10 2.99 6.42 -22.86
CA SER A 10 1.93 7.42 -22.82
C SER A 10 1.46 7.81 -24.17
N LEU A 11 2.39 8.04 -25.06
CA LEU A 11 2.05 8.39 -26.42
C LEU A 11 1.23 7.33 -27.08
N PHE A 12 1.70 6.14 -26.94
CA PHE A 12 1.03 5.02 -27.52
C PHE A 12 -0.36 4.87 -26.97
N PHE A 13 -0.46 5.07 -25.70
CA PHE A 13 -1.71 4.97 -25.00
C PHE A 13 -2.71 6.00 -25.49
N ILE A 14 -2.25 7.19 -25.73
CA ILE A 14 -3.12 8.24 -26.20
C ILE A 14 -3.77 7.87 -27.50
N LEU A 15 -3.05 7.25 -28.36
CA LEU A 15 -3.59 6.83 -29.63
C LEU A 15 -4.67 5.79 -29.46
N GLY A 16 -4.42 4.85 -28.58
CA GLY A 16 -5.39 3.81 -28.38
C GLY A 16 -6.56 4.25 -27.55
N ALA A 17 -6.34 5.25 -26.74
CA ALA A 17 -7.32 5.65 -25.77
C ALA A 17 -8.50 6.39 -26.34
N LEU A 18 -8.43 6.72 -27.59
CA LEU A 18 -9.54 7.41 -28.19
C LEU A 18 -10.81 6.57 -28.15
N ASN A 19 -10.66 5.32 -27.86
CA ASN A 19 -11.80 4.43 -27.83
C ASN A 19 -12.30 4.28 -26.42
N GLY A 20 -12.88 3.20 -26.11
CA GLY A 20 -13.52 3.02 -24.83
C GLY A 20 -12.58 2.87 -23.65
N ALA A 21 -11.30 2.75 -23.90
CA ALA A 21 -10.37 2.54 -22.81
C ALA A 21 -10.36 3.68 -21.81
N LEU A 22 -10.63 4.86 -22.27
CA LEU A 22 -10.65 6.02 -21.39
C LEU A 22 -11.72 5.92 -20.33
N ALA A 23 -12.86 5.40 -20.73
CA ALA A 23 -13.96 5.28 -19.80
C ALA A 23 -13.61 4.34 -18.67
N LYS A 24 -12.91 3.28 -18.98
CA LYS A 24 -12.51 2.36 -17.95
C LYS A 24 -11.53 2.97 -17.00
N GLU A 25 -10.64 3.76 -17.52
CA GLU A 25 -9.68 4.40 -16.68
C GLU A 25 -10.31 5.35 -15.71
N GLN A 26 -11.32 6.03 -16.17
CA GLN A 26 -11.99 6.95 -15.29
C GLN A 26 -12.63 6.25 -14.12
N ILE A 27 -13.15 5.08 -14.37
CA ILE A 27 -13.75 4.30 -13.31
C ILE A 27 -12.68 3.92 -12.30
N ASP A 28 -11.53 3.55 -12.79
CA ASP A 28 -10.44 3.18 -11.91
C ASP A 28 -9.92 4.35 -11.11
N LEU A 29 -9.96 5.53 -11.69
CA LEU A 29 -9.46 6.70 -11.01
C LEU A 29 -10.21 7.01 -9.74
N LYS A 30 -11.32 6.41 -9.53
CA LYS A 30 -12.04 6.61 -8.29
C LYS A 30 -11.49 5.78 -7.16
N GLY A 31 -10.33 5.23 -7.34
CA GLY A 31 -9.72 4.44 -6.29
C GLY A 31 -10.37 3.08 -6.19
N ASN A 32 -10.40 2.40 -7.31
CA ASN A 32 -10.96 1.07 -7.35
C ASN A 32 -10.27 0.19 -6.31
N PRO A 33 -10.99 -0.26 -5.29
CA PRO A 33 -10.38 -1.09 -4.27
C PRO A 33 -9.90 -2.43 -4.78
N ASP A 34 -10.25 -2.78 -6.00
CA ASP A 34 -9.75 -4.02 -6.58
C ASP A 34 -8.29 -3.96 -6.97
N LYS A 35 -7.72 -2.78 -7.01
CA LYS A 35 -6.32 -2.64 -7.39
C LYS A 35 -5.37 -2.79 -6.23
N TYR A 36 -5.78 -2.40 -5.06
CA TYR A 36 -4.93 -2.42 -3.89
C TYR A 36 -5.77 -2.80 -2.71
N GLU A 37 -5.22 -3.61 -1.84
CA GLU A 37 -5.95 -4.01 -0.65
C GLU A 37 -4.99 -4.16 0.51
N LEU A 38 -5.23 -3.41 1.58
CA LEU A 38 -4.46 -3.56 2.80
C LEU A 38 -5.25 -4.46 3.73
N ASN A 39 -4.64 -5.55 4.15
CA ASN A 39 -5.31 -6.54 4.98
C ASN A 39 -5.13 -6.22 6.45
N GLN A 40 -6.04 -6.73 7.26
CA GLN A 40 -5.91 -6.64 8.70
C GLN A 40 -4.73 -7.49 9.13
N ASN A 41 -3.90 -6.96 10.02
CA ASN A 41 -2.75 -7.71 10.52
C ASN A 41 -3.19 -8.96 11.27
N TYR A 42 -2.34 -9.96 11.29
CA TYR A 42 -2.65 -11.19 12.00
C TYR A 42 -1.39 -11.72 12.67
N PRO A 43 -1.45 -12.04 13.93
CA PRO A 43 -2.59 -11.93 14.86
C PRO A 43 -2.87 -10.48 15.25
N ASN A 44 -4.09 -10.23 15.71
CA ASN A 44 -4.49 -8.93 16.23
C ASN A 44 -5.57 -9.14 17.28
N PRO A 45 -5.33 -8.87 18.56
CA PRO A 45 -4.12 -8.28 19.12
C PRO A 45 -2.90 -9.16 18.97
N PHE A 46 -1.72 -8.57 19.06
CA PHE A 46 -0.50 -9.33 18.85
C PHE A 46 0.51 -9.11 20.00
N ASN A 47 1.45 -10.04 20.14
CA ASN A 47 2.47 -9.98 21.19
C ASN A 47 3.63 -10.91 20.84
N PRO A 48 4.79 -10.40 20.54
CA PRO A 48 5.08 -9.02 20.17
C PRO A 48 5.12 -8.81 18.67
N SER A 49 4.82 -9.84 17.88
CA SER A 49 4.96 -9.78 16.43
C SER A 49 3.65 -10.02 15.73
N THR A 50 3.52 -9.45 14.55
CA THR A 50 2.36 -9.65 13.72
C THR A 50 2.78 -9.58 12.26
N ILE A 51 1.90 -10.03 11.38
CA ILE A 51 2.15 -9.98 9.94
C ILE A 51 1.23 -8.94 9.32
N LEU A 52 1.82 -8.04 8.55
CA LEU A 52 1.09 -7.07 7.76
C LEU A 52 1.14 -7.53 6.31
N SER A 53 0.03 -7.43 5.62
CA SER A 53 0.00 -7.88 4.23
C SER A 53 -0.86 -6.99 3.37
N TYR A 54 -0.60 -7.01 2.09
CA TYR A 54 -1.39 -6.25 1.12
C TYR A 54 -1.27 -6.88 -0.26
N ASP A 55 -2.21 -6.51 -1.10
CA ASP A 55 -2.25 -6.96 -2.49
C ASP A 55 -2.06 -5.77 -3.41
N LEU A 56 -1.25 -5.96 -4.43
CA LEU A 56 -1.09 -4.99 -5.50
C LEU A 56 -1.58 -5.62 -6.78
N LYS A 57 -2.49 -4.95 -7.45
CA LYS A 57 -2.99 -5.43 -8.74
C LYS A 57 -2.26 -4.80 -9.90
N THR A 58 -1.38 -3.85 -9.65
CA THR A 58 -0.54 -3.23 -10.67
C THR A 58 0.81 -2.95 -10.07
N ASN A 59 1.83 -2.82 -10.94
CA ASN A 59 3.15 -2.41 -10.49
C ASN A 59 3.09 -0.96 -10.04
N ALA A 60 3.69 -0.64 -8.91
CA ALA A 60 3.56 0.70 -8.37
C ALA A 60 4.62 1.00 -7.31
N MET A 61 4.74 2.28 -7.01
CA MET A 61 5.55 2.74 -5.89
C MET A 61 4.74 2.56 -4.63
N VAL A 62 5.30 1.89 -3.65
CA VAL A 62 4.57 1.49 -2.44
C VAL A 62 5.26 2.02 -1.20
N LYS A 63 4.47 2.50 -0.27
CA LYS A 63 4.96 2.94 1.02
C LYS A 63 4.07 2.36 2.11
N LEU A 64 4.67 1.64 3.04
CA LEU A 64 3.96 1.07 4.17
C LEU A 64 4.61 1.57 5.45
N THR A 65 3.86 2.30 6.25
CA THR A 65 4.39 3.00 7.42
C THR A 65 3.55 2.71 8.65
N ILE A 66 4.22 2.58 9.78
CA ILE A 66 3.56 2.36 11.06
C ILE A 66 3.66 3.64 11.88
N TYR A 67 2.54 4.01 12.51
CA TYR A 67 2.42 5.23 13.31
C TYR A 67 1.87 4.90 14.69
N ASN A 68 2.21 5.77 15.65
CA ASN A 68 1.51 5.71 16.93
C ASN A 68 0.24 6.55 16.83
N LEU A 69 -0.53 6.62 17.90
CA LEU A 69 -1.81 7.31 17.87
C LEU A 69 -1.71 8.82 17.73
N VAL A 70 -0.58 9.40 18.06
CA VAL A 70 -0.42 10.83 17.86
C VAL A 70 0.13 11.17 16.48
N GLY A 71 0.28 10.15 15.62
CA GLY A 71 0.68 10.38 14.25
C GLY A 71 2.17 10.38 13.98
N GLN A 72 2.96 9.99 14.96
CA GLN A 72 4.40 9.92 14.76
C GLN A 72 4.77 8.62 14.08
N VAL A 73 5.72 8.68 13.16
CA VAL A 73 6.20 7.50 12.46
C VAL A 73 7.00 6.64 13.43
N VAL A 74 6.58 5.40 13.57
CA VAL A 74 7.29 4.42 14.38
C VAL A 74 8.30 3.67 13.52
N GLN A 75 7.88 3.29 12.34
CA GLN A 75 8.75 2.55 11.44
C GLN A 75 8.19 2.59 10.02
N GLU A 76 9.09 2.69 9.06
CA GLU A 76 8.73 2.59 7.66
C GLU A 76 9.16 1.22 7.17
N LEU A 77 8.20 0.38 6.84
CA LEU A 77 8.50 -0.99 6.45
C LEU A 77 8.81 -1.13 4.98
N VAL A 78 8.14 -0.35 4.14
CA VAL A 78 8.31 -0.43 2.70
C VAL A 78 8.33 0.98 2.13
N ASN A 79 9.23 1.22 1.19
CA ASN A 79 9.27 2.46 0.46
C ASN A 79 10.03 2.21 -0.82
N GLU A 80 9.37 1.55 -1.76
CA GLU A 80 10.03 1.13 -2.99
C GLU A 80 8.99 0.79 -4.06
N TYR A 81 9.46 0.69 -5.28
CA TYR A 81 8.64 0.25 -6.40
C TYR A 81 8.49 -1.26 -6.31
N GLN A 82 7.26 -1.75 -6.44
CA GLN A 82 6.98 -3.18 -6.36
C GLN A 82 6.10 -3.62 -7.51
N ASN A 83 6.29 -4.87 -7.92
CA ASN A 83 5.46 -5.46 -8.96
C ASN A 83 4.16 -5.94 -8.36
N GLU A 84 3.17 -6.12 -9.21
CA GLU A 84 1.89 -6.65 -8.75
C GLU A 84 2.10 -7.97 -8.03
N GLY A 85 1.27 -8.24 -7.04
CA GLY A 85 1.39 -9.44 -6.25
C GLY A 85 0.95 -9.24 -4.82
N TYR A 86 1.15 -10.29 -4.04
CA TYR A 86 0.81 -10.30 -2.64
C TYR A 86 2.09 -10.18 -1.82
N TYR A 87 2.06 -9.32 -0.80
CA TYR A 87 3.24 -9.04 0.02
C TYR A 87 2.92 -9.19 1.49
N GLU A 88 3.87 -9.77 2.23
CA GLU A 88 3.77 -9.92 3.67
C GLU A 88 5.02 -9.39 4.32
N TYR A 89 4.84 -8.71 5.46
CA TYR A 89 5.96 -8.20 6.25
C TYR A 89 5.72 -8.48 7.71
N SER A 90 6.76 -8.98 8.37
CA SER A 90 6.70 -9.22 9.80
C SER A 90 7.04 -7.93 10.53
N PHE A 91 6.27 -7.60 11.54
CA PHE A 91 6.53 -6.44 12.36
C PHE A 91 6.78 -6.91 13.79
N ASP A 92 7.96 -6.62 14.29
CA ASP A 92 8.37 -6.97 15.65
C ASP A 92 8.31 -5.74 16.51
N ALA A 93 7.39 -5.72 17.46
CA ALA A 93 7.18 -4.59 18.33
C ALA A 93 7.73 -4.80 19.73
N THR A 94 8.74 -5.65 19.86
CA THR A 94 9.33 -5.96 21.17
C THR A 94 9.75 -4.71 21.93
N GLN A 95 10.27 -3.72 21.22
CA GLN A 95 10.80 -2.51 21.84
C GLN A 95 9.75 -1.41 22.04
N LEU A 96 8.52 -1.68 21.69
CA LEU A 96 7.47 -0.66 21.74
C LEU A 96 6.55 -0.87 22.94
N PRO A 97 5.99 0.21 23.50
CA PRO A 97 5.00 0.06 24.56
C PRO A 97 3.72 -0.58 24.02
N ALA A 98 3.05 -1.31 24.88
CA ALA A 98 1.74 -1.85 24.56
C ALA A 98 0.80 -0.70 24.21
N GLY A 99 -0.12 -0.95 23.32
CA GLY A 99 -1.06 0.08 22.92
C GLY A 99 -1.53 -0.11 21.49
N ILE A 100 -2.17 0.92 20.99
CA ILE A 100 -2.73 0.90 19.66
C ILE A 100 -1.79 1.60 18.69
N TYR A 101 -1.62 0.99 17.52
CA TYR A 101 -0.81 1.54 16.45
C TYR A 101 -1.60 1.53 15.17
N LEU A 102 -1.23 2.39 14.25
CA LEU A 102 -1.84 2.45 12.93
C LEU A 102 -0.82 2.07 11.88
N TYR A 103 -1.26 1.43 10.83
CA TYR A 103 -0.36 1.23 9.69
C TYR A 103 -1.08 1.68 8.42
N LYS A 104 -0.32 2.28 7.53
CA LYS A 104 -0.85 2.96 6.36
C LYS A 104 -0.13 2.49 5.11
N LEU A 105 -0.92 2.09 4.13
CA LEU A 105 -0.41 1.74 2.82
C LEU A 105 -0.70 2.89 1.87
N GLN A 106 0.32 3.36 1.17
CA GLN A 106 0.17 4.41 0.18
C GLN A 106 0.67 3.91 -1.16
N VAL A 107 -0.17 4.03 -2.18
CA VAL A 107 0.18 3.63 -3.53
C VAL A 107 -0.39 4.71 -4.45
N GLY A 108 0.47 5.62 -4.89
CA GLY A 108 0.00 6.76 -5.67
C GLY A 108 -0.99 7.58 -4.86
N ASP A 109 -2.16 7.78 -5.40
CA ASP A 109 -3.20 8.54 -4.71
C ASP A 109 -4.02 7.68 -3.76
N TYR A 110 -3.82 6.38 -3.80
CA TYR A 110 -4.55 5.48 -2.93
C TYR A 110 -3.89 5.43 -1.56
N SER A 111 -4.68 5.42 -0.51
CA SER A 111 -4.14 5.14 0.81
C SER A 111 -5.20 4.42 1.64
N SER A 112 -4.73 3.55 2.50
CA SER A 112 -5.58 2.80 3.38
C SER A 112 -4.89 2.69 4.73
N VAL A 113 -5.66 2.84 5.81
CA VAL A 113 -5.12 2.80 7.16
C VAL A 113 -5.87 1.75 7.96
N LYS A 114 -5.13 0.99 8.74
CA LYS A 114 -5.74 0.02 9.65
C LYS A 114 -5.13 0.14 11.02
N ARG A 115 -5.83 -0.40 11.99
CA ARG A 115 -5.44 -0.31 13.38
C ARG A 115 -5.01 -1.67 13.89
N MET A 116 -3.99 -1.70 14.72
CA MET A 116 -3.54 -2.93 15.34
C MET A 116 -3.26 -2.68 16.81
N THR A 117 -3.38 -3.72 17.62
CA THR A 117 -3.25 -3.61 19.08
C THR A 117 -2.13 -4.51 19.56
N LEU A 118 -1.14 -3.89 20.21
CA LEU A 118 -0.03 -4.60 20.82
C LEU A 118 -0.33 -4.82 22.29
N VAL A 119 -0.30 -6.06 22.72
CA VAL A 119 -0.47 -6.39 24.13
C VAL A 119 0.81 -7.03 24.65
N LYS A 120 0.99 -6.97 25.96
CA LYS A 120 2.19 -7.56 26.55
C LYS A 120 1.86 -8.38 27.77
#